data_24bd84f6152a84b2a07f5a9f4707994f
#
_entry.id   24bd84f6152a84b2a07f5a9f4707994f
#
_cell.length_a   1.000
_cell.length_b   1.000
_cell.length_c   1.000
_cell.angle_alpha   90.00
_cell.angle_beta   90.00
_cell.angle_gamma   90.00
#
_symmetry.space_group_name_H-M   'P 1'
#
loop_
_entity.id
_entity.type
_entity.pdbx_description
1 polymer ?
#
loop_
_entity_poly.entity_id
_entity_poly.type
_entity_poly.pdbx_seq_one_letter_code
_entity_poly.pdbx_strand_id
1 'polypeptide(L)'
;VQLTPRNLQVLIIGFVVMVLVGLFLSYTKTGKAMRAVRDSTELANVSGINSDFIILVTWIFSSMLAGFTGVIQGVINNVRWNMGFLILLLIFAGTVLGGIGTSFGAMFGGFVIGILVQLSVGLEFMDGHTEAKNAIALALMIIILLVRPQGIFGKKERVSRKN
;
A
#
# COMPACT_ATOMS: atom_id res chain seq x y z
N VAL A 1 1.31 -24.27 8.45
CA VAL A 1 0.58 -23.34 7.57
C VAL A 1 -0.40 -24.16 6.75
N GLN A 2 -1.67 -24.18 7.14
CA GLN A 2 -2.69 -24.85 6.33
C GLN A 2 -3.03 -23.92 5.16
N LEU A 3 -2.48 -24.23 3.98
CA LEU A 3 -2.86 -23.58 2.72
C LEU A 3 -4.26 -24.06 2.32
N THR A 4 -5.27 -23.42 2.88
CA THR A 4 -6.65 -23.66 2.46
C THR A 4 -6.81 -23.16 1.01
N PRO A 5 -7.51 -23.87 0.12
CA PRO A 5 -7.73 -23.44 -1.27
C PRO A 5 -8.19 -21.99 -1.40
N ARG A 6 -8.98 -21.52 -0.45
CA ARG A 6 -9.46 -20.12 -0.36
C ARG A 6 -8.33 -19.11 -0.20
N ASN A 7 -7.32 -19.41 0.63
CA ASN A 7 -6.18 -18.51 0.84
C ASN A 7 -5.33 -18.38 -0.42
N LEU A 8 -5.20 -19.47 -1.18
CA LEU A 8 -4.47 -19.50 -2.44
C LEU A 8 -5.18 -18.65 -3.52
N GLN A 9 -6.51 -18.74 -3.60
CA GLN A 9 -7.31 -17.92 -4.51
C GLN A 9 -7.14 -16.42 -4.21
N VAL A 10 -7.20 -16.03 -2.94
CA VAL A 10 -7.03 -14.64 -2.54
C VAL A 10 -5.64 -14.11 -2.86
N LEU A 11 -4.60 -14.93 -2.65
CA LEU A 11 -3.22 -14.55 -2.99
C LEU A 11 -3.07 -14.32 -4.49
N ILE A 12 -3.64 -15.20 -5.32
CA ILE A 12 -3.63 -15.04 -6.78
C ILE A 12 -4.38 -13.77 -7.20
N ILE A 13 -5.59 -13.55 -6.66
CA ILE A 13 -6.38 -12.34 -6.97
C ILE A 13 -5.62 -11.07 -6.56
N GLY A 14 -5.05 -11.04 -5.36
CA GLY A 14 -4.26 -9.90 -4.89
C GLY A 14 -3.04 -9.62 -5.77
N PHE A 15 -2.32 -10.68 -6.17
CA PHE A 15 -1.18 -10.54 -7.07
C PHE A 15 -1.59 -10.04 -8.46
N VAL A 16 -2.67 -10.58 -9.02
CA VAL A 16 -3.21 -10.14 -10.32
C VAL A 16 -3.62 -8.67 -10.25
N VAL A 17 -4.34 -8.25 -9.22
CA VAL A 17 -4.74 -6.85 -9.04
C VAL A 17 -3.53 -5.95 -8.91
N MET A 18 -2.51 -6.35 -8.14
CA MET A 18 -1.27 -5.61 -8.00
C MET A 18 -0.58 -5.39 -9.34
N VAL A 19 -0.47 -6.43 -10.16
CA VAL A 19 0.11 -6.36 -11.52
C VAL A 19 -0.73 -5.45 -12.41
N LEU A 20 -2.06 -5.59 -12.40
CA LEU A 20 -2.96 -4.76 -13.21
C LEU A 20 -2.84 -3.27 -12.84
N VAL A 21 -2.81 -2.93 -11.56
CA VAL A 21 -2.61 -1.56 -11.10
C VAL A 21 -1.24 -1.03 -11.52
N GLY A 22 -0.19 -1.83 -11.39
CA GLY A 22 1.15 -1.48 -11.85
C GLY A 22 1.22 -1.21 -13.36
N LEU A 23 0.59 -2.07 -14.17
CA LEU A 23 0.48 -1.89 -15.61
C LEU A 23 -0.36 -0.64 -15.96
N PHE A 24 -1.49 -0.45 -15.29
CA PHE A 24 -2.32 0.73 -15.47
C PHE A 24 -1.53 2.02 -15.24
N LEU A 25 -0.83 2.12 -14.11
CA LEU A 25 -0.01 3.30 -13.79
C LEU A 25 1.16 3.50 -14.74
N SER A 26 1.75 2.42 -15.29
CA SER A 26 2.92 2.50 -16.16
C SER A 26 2.58 2.81 -17.60
N TYR A 27 1.58 2.14 -18.15
CA TYR A 27 1.35 2.10 -19.58
C TYR A 27 0.19 2.99 -20.03
N THR A 28 -0.83 3.26 -19.18
CA THR A 28 -1.96 4.07 -19.60
C THR A 28 -1.64 5.56 -19.63
N LYS A 29 -2.34 6.30 -20.50
CA LYS A 29 -2.24 7.78 -20.57
C LYS A 29 -2.65 8.41 -19.24
N THR A 30 -3.72 7.92 -18.62
CA THR A 30 -4.21 8.38 -17.31
C THR A 30 -3.20 8.11 -16.20
N GLY A 31 -2.59 6.92 -16.15
CA GLY A 31 -1.56 6.60 -15.17
C GLY A 31 -0.31 7.47 -15.32
N LYS A 32 0.10 7.79 -16.56
CA LYS A 32 1.19 8.75 -16.82
C LYS A 32 0.83 10.16 -16.37
N ALA A 33 -0.40 10.61 -16.64
CA ALA A 33 -0.90 11.90 -16.18
C ALA A 33 -0.96 11.98 -14.65
N MET A 34 -1.42 10.93 -13.96
CA MET A 34 -1.40 10.84 -12.49
C MET A 34 0.01 11.03 -11.92
N ARG A 35 1.02 10.42 -12.55
CA ARG A 35 2.42 10.59 -12.12
C ARG A 35 2.94 12.01 -12.40
N ALA A 36 2.60 12.59 -13.54
CA ALA A 36 2.98 13.96 -13.88
C ALA A 36 2.37 14.98 -12.89
N VAL A 37 1.08 14.85 -12.57
CA VAL A 37 0.39 15.72 -11.60
C VAL A 37 0.99 15.55 -10.19
N ARG A 38 1.37 14.32 -9.79
CA ARG A 38 2.04 14.07 -8.53
C ARG A 38 3.41 14.75 -8.44
N ASP A 39 4.19 14.73 -9.53
CA ASP A 39 5.56 15.28 -9.54
C ASP A 39 5.53 16.80 -9.54
N SER A 40 4.65 17.44 -10.32
CA SER A 40 4.38 18.88 -10.29
C SER A 40 3.04 19.19 -10.95
N THR A 41 2.07 19.63 -10.15
CA THR A 41 0.75 20.04 -10.62
C THR A 41 0.83 21.25 -11.57
N GLU A 42 1.73 22.20 -11.28
CA GLU A 42 1.92 23.41 -12.09
C GLU A 42 2.45 23.05 -13.48
N LEU A 43 3.50 22.23 -13.56
CA LEU A 43 4.07 21.79 -14.83
C LEU A 43 3.09 20.94 -15.65
N ALA A 44 2.29 20.10 -14.99
CA ALA A 44 1.25 19.32 -15.63
C ALA A 44 0.19 20.22 -16.29
N ASN A 45 -0.26 21.25 -15.59
CA ASN A 45 -1.24 22.21 -16.11
C ASN A 45 -0.67 23.00 -17.32
N VAL A 46 0.56 23.47 -17.23
CA VAL A 46 1.22 24.16 -18.36
C VAL A 46 1.40 23.24 -19.56
N SER A 47 1.57 21.95 -19.32
CA SER A 47 1.65 20.92 -20.37
C SER A 47 0.27 20.51 -20.95
N GLY A 48 -0.81 21.17 -20.55
CA GLY A 48 -2.16 20.91 -21.05
C GLY A 48 -2.89 19.76 -20.35
N ILE A 49 -2.37 19.24 -19.24
CA ILE A 49 -3.04 18.22 -18.43
C ILE A 49 -3.96 18.93 -17.43
N ASN A 50 -5.26 18.62 -17.48
CA ASN A 50 -6.20 19.11 -16.49
C ASN A 50 -5.97 18.36 -15.16
N SER A 51 -5.25 19.00 -14.22
CA SER A 51 -4.88 18.38 -12.95
C SER A 51 -6.08 18.06 -12.08
N ASP A 52 -7.13 18.90 -12.05
CA ASP A 52 -8.32 18.67 -11.24
C ASP A 52 -9.06 17.41 -11.69
N PHE A 53 -9.20 17.22 -12.99
CA PHE A 53 -9.79 16.02 -13.55
C PHE A 53 -8.98 14.76 -13.19
N ILE A 54 -7.65 14.82 -13.29
CA ILE A 54 -6.77 13.70 -12.95
C ILE A 54 -6.84 13.37 -11.46
N ILE A 55 -6.91 14.37 -10.59
CA ILE A 55 -7.09 14.18 -9.15
C ILE A 55 -8.43 13.49 -8.87
N LEU A 56 -9.51 13.92 -9.49
CA LEU A 56 -10.82 13.29 -9.34
C LEU A 56 -10.78 11.81 -9.77
N VAL A 57 -10.21 11.52 -10.93
CA VAL A 57 -10.05 10.14 -11.43
C VAL A 57 -9.21 9.30 -10.46
N THR A 58 -8.17 9.88 -9.86
CA THR A 58 -7.34 9.21 -8.86
C THR A 58 -8.14 8.85 -7.62
N TRP A 59 -9.00 9.75 -7.12
CA TRP A 59 -9.89 9.48 -6.00
C TRP A 59 -10.87 8.36 -6.28
N ILE A 60 -11.52 8.38 -7.45
CA ILE A 60 -12.45 7.32 -7.86
C ILE A 60 -11.73 5.98 -7.92
N PHE A 61 -10.59 5.93 -8.60
CA PHE A 61 -9.82 4.70 -8.75
C PHE A 61 -9.34 4.13 -7.42
N SER A 62 -8.84 4.99 -6.53
CA SER A 62 -8.41 4.59 -5.18
C SER A 62 -9.57 4.06 -4.33
N SER A 63 -10.73 4.71 -4.41
CA SER A 63 -11.94 4.26 -3.69
C SER A 63 -12.45 2.91 -4.19
N MET A 64 -12.39 2.66 -5.50
CA MET A 64 -12.73 1.36 -6.08
C MET A 64 -11.80 0.25 -5.55
N LEU A 65 -10.50 0.50 -5.53
CA LEU A 65 -9.52 -0.47 -4.99
C LEU A 65 -9.71 -0.70 -3.50
N ALA A 66 -9.98 0.34 -2.72
CA ALA A 66 -10.26 0.23 -1.29
C ALA A 66 -11.52 -0.61 -1.02
N GLY A 67 -12.61 -0.34 -1.76
CA GLY A 67 -13.84 -1.13 -1.68
C GLY A 67 -13.63 -2.59 -2.03
N PHE A 68 -12.91 -2.85 -3.12
CA PHE A 68 -12.57 -4.21 -3.56
C PHE A 68 -11.76 -4.96 -2.49
N THR A 69 -10.74 -4.31 -1.92
CA THR A 69 -9.92 -4.88 -0.84
C THR A 69 -10.76 -5.15 0.41
N GLY A 70 -11.69 -4.24 0.75
CA GLY A 70 -12.61 -4.40 1.87
C GLY A 70 -13.52 -5.64 1.72
N VAL A 71 -14.03 -5.89 0.51
CA VAL A 71 -14.84 -7.09 0.21
C VAL A 71 -14.00 -8.35 0.40
N ILE A 72 -12.81 -8.41 -0.18
CA ILE A 72 -11.92 -9.58 -0.03
C ILE A 72 -11.62 -9.83 1.45
N GLN A 73 -11.31 -8.78 2.19
CA GLN A 73 -11.01 -8.89 3.61
C GLN A 73 -12.20 -9.38 4.43
N GLY A 74 -13.42 -8.92 4.10
CA GLY A 74 -14.65 -9.40 4.74
C GLY A 74 -14.91 -10.88 4.48
N VAL A 75 -14.61 -11.37 3.29
CA VAL A 75 -14.76 -12.80 2.93
C VAL A 75 -13.76 -13.69 3.69
N ILE A 76 -12.54 -13.18 3.95
CA ILE A 76 -11.48 -13.96 4.63
C ILE A 76 -11.69 -13.96 6.15
N ASN A 77 -11.90 -12.82 6.75
CA ASN A 77 -11.80 -12.58 8.19
C ASN A 77 -13.10 -12.16 8.83
N ASN A 78 -14.24 -12.63 8.46
CA ASN A 78 -15.53 -12.19 9.01
C ASN A 78 -15.63 -10.66 9.24
N VAL A 79 -16.72 -10.07 8.86
CA VAL A 79 -16.91 -8.62 8.99
C VAL A 79 -17.05 -8.24 10.47
N ARG A 80 -16.16 -7.39 10.96
CA ARG A 80 -16.20 -6.80 12.31
C ARG A 80 -16.19 -5.28 12.20
N TRP A 81 -16.81 -4.61 13.16
CA TRP A 81 -16.91 -3.15 13.19
C TRP A 81 -15.52 -2.42 13.18
N ASN A 82 -14.49 -3.05 13.75
CA ASN A 82 -13.14 -2.48 13.88
C ASN A 82 -12.13 -3.03 12.85
N MET A 83 -12.56 -3.83 11.87
CA MET A 83 -11.63 -4.48 10.93
C MET A 83 -10.79 -3.49 10.13
N GLY A 84 -11.38 -2.35 9.75
CA GLY A 84 -10.68 -1.30 9.01
C GLY A 84 -9.54 -0.66 9.81
N PHE A 85 -9.74 -0.44 11.11
CA PHE A 85 -8.72 0.11 11.98
C PHE A 85 -7.52 -0.83 12.15
N LEU A 86 -7.75 -2.13 12.26
CA LEU A 86 -6.70 -3.12 12.38
C LEU A 86 -5.82 -3.20 11.13
N ILE A 87 -6.44 -3.06 9.95
CA ILE A 87 -5.72 -3.07 8.66
C ILE A 87 -4.98 -1.75 8.43
N LEU A 88 -5.49 -0.65 8.96
CA LEU A 88 -4.92 0.67 8.80
C LEU A 88 -3.44 0.71 9.22
N LEU A 89 -3.10 0.09 10.35
CA LEU A 89 -1.72 -0.01 10.84
C LEU A 89 -0.82 -0.76 9.85
N LEU A 90 -1.31 -1.84 9.27
CA LEU A 90 -0.58 -2.62 8.25
C LEU A 90 -0.37 -1.82 6.97
N ILE A 91 -1.39 -1.07 6.53
CA ILE A 91 -1.29 -0.20 5.35
C ILE A 91 -0.26 0.91 5.60
N PHE A 92 -0.28 1.55 6.76
CA PHE A 92 0.71 2.55 7.10
C PHE A 92 2.13 1.96 7.14
N ALA A 93 2.32 0.82 7.79
CA ALA A 93 3.61 0.15 7.81
C ALA A 93 4.13 -0.16 6.40
N GLY A 94 3.27 -0.68 5.53
CA GLY A 94 3.62 -0.98 4.14
C GLY A 94 3.95 0.27 3.32
N THR A 95 3.18 1.34 3.44
CA THR A 95 3.43 2.60 2.72
C THR A 95 4.69 3.31 3.20
N VAL A 96 4.95 3.28 4.49
CA VAL A 96 6.18 3.84 5.08
C VAL A 96 7.40 3.03 4.64
N LEU A 97 7.34 1.69 4.71
CA LEU A 97 8.41 0.81 4.25
C LEU A 97 8.71 1.04 2.77
N GLY A 98 7.68 1.13 1.95
CA GLY A 98 7.82 1.33 0.51
C GLY A 98 8.34 2.72 0.13
N GLY A 99 8.14 3.69 0.98
CA GLY A 99 8.49 5.10 0.77
C GLY A 99 7.27 5.94 0.40
N ILE A 100 6.96 6.88 1.28
CA ILE A 100 5.86 7.82 1.11
C ILE A 100 6.08 8.62 -0.19
N GLY A 101 5.03 8.72 -1.01
CA GLY A 101 5.09 9.44 -2.27
C GLY A 101 5.51 8.60 -3.49
N THR A 102 5.78 7.30 -3.35
CA THR A 102 6.08 6.43 -4.49
C THR A 102 5.03 5.31 -4.60
N SER A 103 4.24 5.30 -5.69
CA SER A 103 3.18 4.30 -5.89
C SER A 103 3.71 2.87 -5.93
N PHE A 104 4.79 2.65 -6.68
CA PHE A 104 5.43 1.33 -6.75
C PHE A 104 6.11 0.93 -5.45
N GLY A 105 6.69 1.91 -4.74
CA GLY A 105 7.25 1.68 -3.42
C GLY A 105 6.19 1.21 -2.43
N ALA A 106 5.04 1.88 -2.37
CA ALA A 106 3.93 1.49 -1.50
C ALA A 106 3.39 0.08 -1.81
N MET A 107 3.27 -0.28 -3.11
CA MET A 107 2.86 -1.62 -3.53
C MET A 107 3.87 -2.69 -3.05
N PHE A 108 5.15 -2.45 -3.28
CA PHE A 108 6.21 -3.38 -2.86
C PHE A 108 6.31 -3.46 -1.33
N GLY A 109 6.26 -2.32 -0.64
CA GLY A 109 6.30 -2.25 0.81
C GLY A 109 5.12 -2.98 1.47
N GLY A 110 3.91 -2.80 0.94
CA GLY A 110 2.72 -3.53 1.38
C GLY A 110 2.86 -5.04 1.21
N PHE A 111 3.40 -5.49 0.08
CA PHE A 111 3.65 -6.90 -0.17
C PHE A 111 4.68 -7.49 0.80
N VAL A 112 5.79 -6.80 1.03
CA VAL A 112 6.84 -7.22 1.97
C VAL A 112 6.30 -7.30 3.40
N ILE A 113 5.58 -6.26 3.86
CA ILE A 113 4.96 -6.26 5.20
C ILE A 113 3.95 -7.39 5.34
N GLY A 114 3.13 -7.63 4.32
CA GLY A 114 2.17 -8.73 4.32
C GLY A 114 2.85 -10.08 4.52
N ILE A 115 3.94 -10.34 3.81
CA ILE A 115 4.73 -11.57 3.95
C ILE A 115 5.37 -11.66 5.34
N LEU A 116 5.99 -10.58 5.82
CA LEU A 116 6.67 -10.56 7.13
C LEU A 116 5.69 -10.85 8.27
N VAL A 117 4.51 -10.22 8.25
CA VAL A 117 3.47 -10.45 9.26
C VAL A 117 2.96 -11.89 9.19
N GLN A 118 2.78 -12.44 7.99
CA GLN A 118 2.30 -13.82 7.85
C GLN A 118 3.35 -14.85 8.29
N LEU A 119 4.62 -14.62 7.99
CA LEU A 119 5.73 -15.47 8.45
C LEU A 119 5.88 -15.41 9.98
N SER A 120 5.74 -14.23 10.58
CA SER A 120 5.83 -14.05 12.04
C SER A 120 4.75 -14.83 12.80
N VAL A 121 3.59 -15.03 12.21
CA VAL A 121 2.51 -15.84 12.78
C VAL A 121 2.74 -17.34 12.61
N GLY A 122 3.51 -17.74 11.59
CA GLY A 122 3.87 -19.13 11.32
C GLY A 122 5.00 -19.68 12.21
N LEU A 123 5.71 -18.81 12.93
CA LEU A 123 6.68 -19.24 13.94
C LEU A 123 5.90 -19.66 15.21
N GLU A 124 6.01 -20.92 15.60
CA GLU A 124 5.27 -21.59 16.68
C GLU A 124 5.34 -20.92 18.06
N PHE A 125 6.08 -19.84 18.20
CA PHE A 125 6.27 -19.10 19.45
C PHE A 125 5.05 -18.25 19.87
N MET A 126 4.01 -18.15 19.03
CA MET A 126 2.84 -17.28 19.25
C MET A 126 1.49 -17.99 19.06
N ASP A 127 1.41 -19.26 19.42
CA ASP A 127 0.15 -19.99 19.40
C ASP A 127 -0.90 -19.31 20.32
N GLY A 128 -1.91 -18.72 19.66
CA GLY A 128 -3.13 -18.26 20.31
C GLY A 128 -3.39 -16.76 20.40
N HIS A 129 -2.43 -15.87 20.07
CA HIS A 129 -2.62 -14.42 20.24
C HIS A 129 -2.76 -13.69 18.91
N THR A 130 -3.99 -13.58 18.42
CA THR A 130 -4.34 -12.78 17.20
C THR A 130 -3.94 -11.30 17.34
N GLU A 131 -3.81 -10.82 18.56
CA GLU A 131 -3.37 -9.45 18.88
C GLU A 131 -1.88 -9.23 18.61
N ALA A 132 -1.07 -10.29 18.65
CA ALA A 132 0.34 -10.22 18.37
C ALA A 132 0.67 -9.77 16.93
N LYS A 133 -0.21 -10.06 15.96
CA LYS A 133 -0.06 -9.59 14.57
C LYS A 133 0.04 -8.06 14.48
N ASN A 134 -0.82 -7.38 15.21
CA ASN A 134 -0.89 -5.92 15.20
C ASN A 134 0.32 -5.32 15.94
N ALA A 135 0.74 -5.94 17.04
CA ALA A 135 1.93 -5.54 17.77
C ALA A 135 3.20 -5.69 16.93
N ILE A 136 3.35 -6.78 16.18
CA ILE A 136 4.47 -7.02 15.27
C ILE A 136 4.48 -5.99 14.14
N ALA A 137 3.33 -5.73 13.52
CA ALA A 137 3.21 -4.73 12.46
C ALA A 137 3.60 -3.34 12.96
N LEU A 138 3.17 -2.98 14.17
CA LEU A 138 3.48 -1.70 14.80
C LEU A 138 4.96 -1.62 15.19
N ALA A 139 5.53 -2.68 15.74
CA ALA A 139 6.96 -2.76 16.07
C ALA A 139 7.83 -2.64 14.79
N LEU A 140 7.47 -3.35 13.71
CA LEU A 140 8.14 -3.24 12.42
C LEU A 140 8.04 -1.82 11.87
N MET A 141 6.87 -1.18 11.95
CA MET A 141 6.70 0.21 11.53
C MET A 141 7.62 1.16 12.29
N ILE A 142 7.69 1.02 13.62
CA ILE A 142 8.57 1.84 14.46
C ILE A 142 10.04 1.62 14.11
N ILE A 143 10.47 0.39 13.95
CA ILE A 143 11.85 0.04 13.57
C ILE A 143 12.20 0.66 12.22
N ILE A 144 11.30 0.55 11.23
CA ILE A 144 11.51 1.11 9.90
C ILE A 144 11.63 2.63 9.95
N LEU A 145 10.75 3.30 10.70
CA LEU A 145 10.79 4.76 10.89
C LEU A 145 12.08 5.22 11.56
N LEU A 146 12.60 4.45 12.53
CA LEU A 146 13.86 4.77 13.22
C LEU A 146 15.08 4.58 12.33
N VAL A 147 15.11 3.50 11.52
CA VAL A 147 16.26 3.14 10.70
C VAL A 147 16.24 3.91 9.37
N ARG A 148 15.08 4.08 8.76
CA ARG A 148 14.94 4.69 7.43
C ARG A 148 13.59 5.42 7.25
N PRO A 149 13.46 6.64 7.78
CA PRO A 149 12.20 7.39 7.77
C PRO A 149 11.66 7.71 6.38
N GLN A 150 12.49 7.59 5.34
CA GLN A 150 12.11 7.85 3.94
C GLN A 150 11.62 6.60 3.21
N GLY A 151 11.65 5.42 3.85
CA GLY A 151 11.35 4.14 3.21
C GLY A 151 12.43 3.66 2.25
N ILE A 152 12.21 2.47 1.65
CA ILE A 152 13.19 1.83 0.76
C ILE A 152 13.32 2.61 -0.56
N PHE A 153 12.21 3.10 -1.12
CA PHE A 153 12.13 3.81 -2.40
C PHE A 153 11.85 5.30 -2.27
N GLY A 154 11.85 5.85 -1.04
CA GLY A 154 11.62 7.27 -0.80
C GLY A 154 12.73 8.14 -1.41
N LYS A 155 12.35 9.19 -2.12
CA LYS A 155 13.31 10.21 -2.61
C LYS A 155 13.72 11.11 -1.44
N LYS A 156 15.03 11.34 -1.29
CA LYS A 156 15.53 12.43 -0.43
C LYS A 156 15.03 13.76 -0.98
N GLU A 157 14.10 14.41 -0.32
CA GLU A 157 13.84 15.81 -0.58
C GLU A 157 15.12 16.59 -0.24
N ARG A 158 15.77 17.12 -1.26
CA ARG A 158 16.78 18.15 -1.06
C ARG A 158 16.02 19.40 -0.62
N VAL A 159 16.03 19.68 0.67
CA VAL A 159 15.66 20.99 1.17
C VAL A 159 16.59 21.99 0.51
N SER A 160 16.12 22.62 -0.57
CA SER A 160 16.79 23.77 -1.16
C SER A 160 16.73 24.87 -0.12
N ARG A 161 17.82 25.06 0.64
CA ARG A 161 18.03 26.28 1.41
C ARG A 161 18.09 27.43 0.43
N LYS A 162 16.99 28.13 0.25
CA LYS A 162 17.01 29.49 -0.26
C LYS A 162 17.66 30.37 0.81
N ASN A 163 18.92 30.69 0.60
CA ASN A 163 19.54 31.86 1.24
C ASN A 163 19.07 33.10 0.48
#